data_9d32d0342004a4cf77bd8483feacc7b8
#
_entry.id   9d32d0342004a4cf77bd8483feacc7b8
#
_cell.length_a   1.000
_cell.length_b   1.000
_cell.length_c   1.000
_cell.angle_alpha   90.00
_cell.angle_beta   90.00
_cell.angle_gamma   90.00
#
_symmetry.space_group_name_H-M   'P 1'
#
loop_
_entity.id
_entity.type
_entity.pdbx_description
1 polymer ?
#
loop_
_entity_poly.entity_id
_entity_poly.type
_entity_poly.pdbx_seq_one_letter_code
_entity_poly.pdbx_strand_id
1 'polypeptide(L)'
;MPWRDWMRTVEVEPSLYAADFSRLGEQIETLMRAGARIFHFDIGDGHFVPPITIGPIVLESIAPLVHRLGGRLDCHLMVEEPQRHFEAIAEAGGDSVTFHFEAVRNPAAVARLAREHELQVGLAFKPETEPEQAAEVSEPFDLV
;
A
#
# COMPACT_ATOMS: atom_id res chain seq x y z
N MET A 1 14.10 1.91 -2.94
CA MET A 1 14.36 0.75 -3.82
C MET A 1 13.12 0.55 -4.68
N PRO A 2 13.21 0.59 -6.02
CA PRO A 2 12.02 0.56 -6.89
C PRO A 2 11.30 -0.79 -6.85
N TRP A 3 10.00 -0.80 -7.17
CA TRP A 3 9.14 -1.99 -7.19
C TRP A 3 9.77 -3.19 -7.93
N ARG A 4 10.39 -2.93 -9.08
CA ARG A 4 11.09 -3.98 -9.88
C ARG A 4 12.22 -4.70 -9.12
N ASP A 5 12.75 -4.10 -8.05
CA ASP A 5 13.78 -4.72 -7.22
C ASP A 5 13.15 -5.60 -6.11
N TRP A 6 11.87 -5.39 -5.81
CA TRP A 6 11.11 -6.19 -4.85
C TRP A 6 10.54 -7.45 -5.51
N MET A 7 10.03 -7.32 -6.74
CA MET A 7 9.41 -8.40 -7.50
C MET A 7 10.47 -9.19 -8.27
N ARG A 8 10.45 -10.51 -8.13
CA ARG A 8 11.37 -11.42 -8.84
C ARG A 8 10.73 -12.02 -10.07
N THR A 9 9.51 -12.53 -9.92
CA THR A 9 8.69 -13.11 -10.98
C THR A 9 7.22 -12.81 -10.74
N VAL A 10 6.51 -13.70 -10.05
CA VAL A 10 5.16 -13.49 -9.52
C VAL A 10 5.29 -13.44 -8.01
N GLU A 11 4.81 -12.36 -7.40
CA GLU A 11 4.78 -12.22 -5.95
C GLU A 11 3.34 -12.39 -5.45
N VAL A 12 3.21 -12.88 -4.23
CA VAL A 12 1.94 -12.93 -3.50
C VAL A 12 2.02 -11.91 -2.39
N GLU A 13 1.07 -10.99 -2.36
CA GLU A 13 0.95 -9.96 -1.34
C GLU A 13 -0.22 -10.28 -0.40
N PRO A 14 0.02 -11.03 0.69
CA PRO A 14 -1.03 -11.32 1.64
C PRO A 14 -1.57 -10.04 2.28
N SER A 15 -2.91 -9.86 2.24
CA SER A 15 -3.55 -8.75 2.94
C SER A 15 -3.55 -9.00 4.45
N LEU A 16 -2.95 -8.06 5.18
CA LEU A 16 -2.91 -8.12 6.64
C LEU A 16 -4.28 -7.82 7.29
N TYR A 17 -5.20 -7.24 6.53
CA TYR A 17 -6.57 -7.04 7.02
C TYR A 17 -7.32 -8.37 7.27
N ALA A 18 -6.93 -9.43 6.58
CA ALA A 18 -7.50 -10.78 6.78
C ALA A 18 -6.86 -11.57 7.94
N ALA A 19 -5.88 -11.00 8.64
CA ALA A 19 -5.16 -11.68 9.71
C ALA A 19 -5.93 -11.67 11.05
N ASP A 20 -5.55 -12.58 11.94
CA ASP A 20 -5.90 -12.50 13.36
C ASP A 20 -4.99 -11.44 14.02
N PHE A 21 -5.55 -10.27 14.33
CA PHE A 21 -4.81 -9.14 14.91
C PHE A 21 -4.21 -9.46 16.28
N SER A 22 -4.77 -10.40 17.03
CA SER A 22 -4.20 -10.85 18.31
C SER A 22 -2.86 -11.60 18.14
N ARG A 23 -2.58 -12.07 16.92
CA ARG A 23 -1.39 -12.86 16.56
C ARG A 23 -0.71 -12.36 15.29
N LEU A 24 -0.89 -11.09 14.95
CA LEU A 24 -0.45 -10.52 13.68
C LEU A 24 1.04 -10.75 13.40
N GLY A 25 1.90 -10.50 14.38
CA GLY A 25 3.35 -10.72 14.24
C GLY A 25 3.71 -12.18 13.94
N GLU A 26 3.10 -13.16 14.63
CA GLU A 26 3.33 -14.59 14.38
C GLU A 26 2.89 -15.01 12.97
N GLN A 27 1.79 -14.45 12.49
CA GLN A 27 1.28 -14.74 11.15
C GLN A 27 2.19 -14.13 10.07
N ILE A 28 2.68 -12.91 10.26
CA ILE A 28 3.70 -12.29 9.39
C ILE A 28 4.94 -13.18 9.31
N GLU A 29 5.50 -13.59 10.44
CA GLU A 29 6.67 -14.49 10.45
C GLU A 29 6.41 -15.81 9.73
N THR A 30 5.22 -16.38 9.88
CA THR A 30 4.82 -17.62 9.21
C THR A 30 4.77 -17.45 7.69
N LEU A 31 4.15 -16.37 7.21
CA LEU A 31 4.09 -16.05 5.79
C LEU A 31 5.47 -15.74 5.22
N MET A 32 6.32 -15.02 5.94
CA MET A 32 7.71 -14.76 5.53
C MET A 32 8.51 -16.07 5.39
N ARG A 33 8.36 -17.01 6.33
CA ARG A 33 8.98 -18.35 6.22
C ARG A 33 8.43 -19.14 5.02
N ALA A 34 7.18 -18.94 4.65
CA ALA A 34 6.57 -19.55 3.47
C ALA A 34 6.99 -18.89 2.13
N GLY A 35 7.70 -17.75 2.19
CA GLY A 35 8.24 -17.07 1.02
C GLY A 35 7.61 -15.72 0.67
N ALA A 36 6.56 -15.28 1.38
CA ALA A 36 6.03 -13.92 1.19
C ALA A 36 7.12 -12.87 1.48
N ARG A 37 7.12 -11.78 0.70
CA ARG A 37 8.10 -10.69 0.84
C ARG A 37 7.44 -9.33 0.87
N ILE A 38 6.26 -9.19 0.33
CA ILE A 38 5.48 -7.96 0.31
C ILE A 38 4.17 -8.25 1.03
N PHE A 39 3.72 -7.34 1.87
CA PHE A 39 2.45 -7.43 2.57
C PHE A 39 1.55 -6.28 2.17
N HIS A 40 0.31 -6.60 1.84
CA HIS A 40 -0.72 -5.62 1.51
C HIS A 40 -1.38 -5.10 2.78
N PHE A 41 -1.33 -3.77 2.97
CA PHE A 41 -1.83 -3.09 4.17
C PHE A 41 -3.00 -2.18 3.80
N ASP A 42 -4.22 -2.68 3.96
CA ASP A 42 -5.46 -2.03 3.53
C ASP A 42 -5.94 -0.96 4.52
N ILE A 43 -5.87 0.31 4.14
CA ILE A 43 -6.34 1.46 4.91
C ILE A 43 -7.66 1.97 4.35
N GLY A 44 -8.74 1.82 5.10
CA GLY A 44 -10.08 2.32 4.75
C GLY A 44 -10.57 3.33 5.79
N ASP A 45 -11.18 4.43 5.31
CA ASP A 45 -11.60 5.56 6.14
C ASP A 45 -13.08 5.57 6.53
N GLY A 46 -13.88 4.61 6.04
CA GLY A 46 -15.33 4.59 6.25
C GLY A 46 -16.11 5.59 5.39
N HIS A 47 -15.44 6.31 4.48
CA HIS A 47 -16.03 7.28 3.55
C HIS A 47 -15.85 6.84 2.10
N PHE A 48 -14.62 6.72 1.64
CA PHE A 48 -14.33 6.21 0.30
C PHE A 48 -14.77 4.75 0.13
N VAL A 49 -14.60 3.95 1.19
CA VAL A 49 -15.16 2.61 1.35
C VAL A 49 -15.91 2.52 2.68
N PRO A 50 -16.97 1.69 2.80
CA PRO A 50 -17.75 1.61 4.03
C PRO A 50 -16.98 1.16 5.28
N PRO A 51 -16.00 0.22 5.21
CA PRO A 51 -15.29 -0.21 6.41
C PRO A 51 -14.24 0.82 6.85
N ILE A 52 -14.12 1.01 8.17
CA ILE A 52 -12.93 1.54 8.82
C ILE A 52 -12.03 0.33 9.11
N THR A 53 -10.81 0.35 8.59
CA THR A 53 -9.92 -0.80 8.70
C THR A 53 -8.79 -0.55 9.71
N ILE A 54 -7.55 -0.62 9.26
CA ILE A 54 -6.34 -0.41 10.05
C ILE A 54 -5.62 0.86 9.59
N GLY A 55 -4.76 1.41 10.40
CA GLY A 55 -4.10 2.67 10.11
C GLY A 55 -2.63 2.70 10.55
N PRO A 56 -1.96 3.87 10.46
CA PRO A 56 -0.52 4.01 10.71
C PRO A 56 -0.03 3.46 12.05
N ILE A 57 -0.84 3.49 13.11
CA ILE A 57 -0.47 2.94 14.43
C ILE A 57 -0.22 1.41 14.40
N VAL A 58 -0.98 0.68 13.58
CA VAL A 58 -0.76 -0.76 13.38
C VAL A 58 0.46 -0.97 12.48
N LEU A 59 0.60 -0.15 11.43
CA LEU A 59 1.75 -0.17 10.53
C LEU A 59 3.07 0.02 11.31
N GLU A 60 3.16 1.06 12.14
CA GLU A 60 4.31 1.36 13.00
C GLU A 60 4.69 0.18 13.90
N SER A 61 3.68 -0.54 14.42
CA SER A 61 3.93 -1.68 15.31
C SER A 61 4.51 -2.91 14.61
N ILE A 62 4.25 -3.10 13.31
CA ILE A 62 4.70 -4.28 12.54
C ILE A 62 5.86 -4.00 11.59
N ALA A 63 6.06 -2.77 11.13
CA ALA A 63 7.10 -2.42 10.16
C ALA A 63 8.51 -2.84 10.60
N PRO A 64 8.93 -2.68 11.87
CA PRO A 64 10.24 -3.14 12.31
C PRO A 64 10.43 -4.67 12.20
N LEU A 65 9.36 -5.45 12.38
CA LEU A 65 9.39 -6.90 12.21
C LEU A 65 9.54 -7.27 10.72
N VAL A 66 8.68 -6.69 9.88
CA VAL A 66 8.68 -6.96 8.43
C VAL A 66 10.04 -6.60 7.82
N HIS A 67 10.56 -5.41 8.10
CA HIS A 67 11.84 -4.94 7.55
C HIS A 67 13.02 -5.76 8.05
N ARG A 68 13.05 -6.14 9.34
CA ARG A 68 14.10 -7.01 9.89
C ARG A 68 14.16 -8.37 9.18
N LEU A 69 13.03 -8.87 8.72
CA LEU A 69 12.93 -10.12 7.97
C LEU A 69 13.13 -9.93 6.45
N GLY A 70 13.42 -8.70 5.99
CA GLY A 70 13.67 -8.37 4.59
C GLY A 70 12.41 -8.21 3.75
N GLY A 71 11.24 -8.02 4.38
CA GLY A 71 9.96 -7.76 3.71
C GLY A 71 9.69 -6.29 3.42
N ARG A 72 8.54 -6.01 2.79
CA ARG A 72 8.04 -4.69 2.43
C ARG A 72 6.55 -4.57 2.75
N LEU A 73 6.10 -3.33 2.94
CA LEU A 73 4.73 -2.98 3.26
C LEU A 73 4.16 -2.06 2.17
N ASP A 74 3.25 -2.59 1.36
CA ASP A 74 2.45 -1.82 0.41
C ASP A 74 1.16 -1.35 1.06
N CYS A 75 1.01 -0.03 1.20
CA CYS A 75 -0.14 0.59 1.87
C CYS A 75 -1.20 0.99 0.84
N HIS A 76 -2.28 0.22 0.77
CA HIS A 76 -3.41 0.50 -0.11
C HIS A 76 -4.39 1.46 0.56
N LEU A 77 -4.53 2.65 -0.04
CA LEU A 77 -5.32 3.76 0.50
C LEU A 77 -6.70 3.82 -0.15
N MET A 78 -7.68 3.25 0.50
CA MET A 78 -9.11 3.37 0.18
C MET A 78 -9.69 4.53 1.00
N VAL A 79 -9.21 5.76 0.73
CA VAL A 79 -9.54 6.96 1.49
C VAL A 79 -9.81 8.14 0.56
N GLU A 80 -10.59 9.15 1.01
CA GLU A 80 -10.96 10.31 0.18
C GLU A 80 -9.77 11.23 0.04
N GLU A 81 -8.87 11.52 0.68
CA GLU A 81 -7.75 12.46 0.51
C GLU A 81 -6.40 11.78 0.80
N PRO A 82 -5.95 10.85 -0.08
CA PRO A 82 -4.80 9.99 0.21
C PRO A 82 -3.52 10.77 0.54
N GLN A 83 -3.32 11.95 -0.06
CA GLN A 83 -2.13 12.77 0.17
C GLN A 83 -1.97 13.24 1.63
N ARG A 84 -3.05 13.26 2.42
CA ARG A 84 -3.01 13.65 3.83
C ARG A 84 -2.37 12.59 4.74
N HIS A 85 -2.18 11.38 4.21
CA HIS A 85 -1.70 10.24 4.99
C HIS A 85 -0.26 9.84 4.66
N PHE A 86 0.37 10.42 3.61
CA PHE A 86 1.68 9.99 3.13
C PHE A 86 2.78 10.15 4.18
N GLU A 87 2.84 11.30 4.85
CA GLU A 87 3.81 11.55 5.92
C GLU A 87 3.68 10.51 7.04
N ALA A 88 2.47 10.33 7.58
CA ALA A 88 2.23 9.37 8.66
C ALA A 88 2.52 7.90 8.25
N ILE A 89 2.27 7.54 6.99
CA ILE A 89 2.60 6.21 6.47
C ILE A 89 4.11 6.03 6.34
N ALA A 90 4.81 7.01 5.80
CA ALA A 90 6.26 6.96 5.66
C ALA A 90 6.95 6.88 7.04
N GLU A 91 6.53 7.71 7.99
CA GLU A 91 7.04 7.70 9.37
C GLU A 91 6.75 6.36 10.07
N ALA A 92 5.58 5.75 9.82
CA ALA A 92 5.21 4.44 10.36
C ALA A 92 5.96 3.26 9.70
N GLY A 93 6.73 3.52 8.63
CA GLY A 93 7.52 2.51 7.94
C GLY A 93 6.83 1.83 6.76
N GLY A 94 5.86 2.48 6.12
CA GLY A 94 5.35 2.05 4.81
C GLY A 94 6.43 2.21 3.74
N ASP A 95 6.50 1.27 2.81
CA ASP A 95 7.47 1.30 1.70
C ASP A 95 6.85 1.86 0.42
N SER A 96 5.56 1.70 0.25
CA SER A 96 4.77 2.20 -0.88
C SER A 96 3.37 2.62 -0.46
N VAL A 97 2.75 3.43 -1.33
CA VAL A 97 1.33 3.78 -1.24
C VAL A 97 0.68 3.52 -2.58
N THR A 98 -0.43 2.80 -2.56
CA THR A 98 -1.32 2.61 -3.70
C THR A 98 -2.63 3.32 -3.40
N PHE A 99 -2.97 4.37 -4.16
CA PHE A 99 -4.19 5.13 -3.96
C PHE A 99 -5.13 5.02 -5.17
N HIS A 100 -6.40 5.32 -4.97
CA HIS A 100 -7.40 5.21 -6.02
C HIS A 100 -7.45 6.44 -6.94
N PHE A 101 -7.55 6.18 -8.25
CA PHE A 101 -7.76 7.19 -9.28
C PHE A 101 -8.98 8.08 -8.97
N GLU A 102 -10.07 7.45 -8.51
CA GLU A 102 -11.34 8.12 -8.22
C GLU A 102 -11.30 9.00 -6.96
N ALA A 103 -10.28 8.86 -6.12
CA ALA A 103 -10.10 9.69 -4.93
C ALA A 103 -9.44 11.04 -5.22
N VAL A 104 -8.88 11.25 -6.42
CA VAL A 104 -8.04 12.42 -6.70
C VAL A 104 -8.34 13.04 -8.07
N ARG A 105 -8.14 14.35 -8.20
CA ARG A 105 -8.35 15.07 -9.47
C ARG A 105 -7.14 15.00 -10.41
N ASN A 106 -5.95 14.91 -9.86
CA ASN A 106 -4.70 14.89 -10.61
C ASN A 106 -3.76 13.82 -10.02
N PRO A 107 -3.88 12.56 -10.49
CA PRO A 107 -3.09 11.45 -9.99
C PRO A 107 -1.57 11.68 -10.06
N ALA A 108 -1.08 12.26 -11.15
CA ALA A 108 0.35 12.53 -11.31
C ALA A 108 0.89 13.57 -10.30
N ALA A 109 0.09 14.55 -9.92
CA ALA A 109 0.48 15.50 -8.88
C ALA A 109 0.53 14.84 -7.50
N VAL A 110 -0.44 13.97 -7.19
CA VAL A 110 -0.49 13.22 -5.93
C VAL A 110 0.67 12.21 -5.85
N ALA A 111 0.99 11.55 -6.96
CA ALA A 111 2.16 10.66 -7.03
C ALA A 111 3.47 11.39 -6.70
N ARG A 112 3.66 12.63 -7.17
CA ARG A 112 4.84 13.43 -6.82
C ARG A 112 4.92 13.71 -5.32
N LEU A 113 3.79 14.05 -4.68
CA LEU A 113 3.74 14.27 -3.22
C LEU A 113 4.15 13.00 -2.44
N ALA A 114 3.67 11.83 -2.85
CA ALA A 114 4.09 10.58 -2.21
C ALA A 114 5.60 10.34 -2.32
N ARG A 115 6.19 10.65 -3.48
CA ARG A 115 7.64 10.53 -3.68
C ARG A 115 8.48 11.51 -2.87
N GLU A 116 7.94 12.66 -2.46
CA GLU A 116 8.60 13.59 -1.53
C GLU A 116 8.80 12.95 -0.14
N HIS A 117 7.98 11.95 0.20
CA HIS A 117 8.11 11.12 1.41
C HIS A 117 8.87 9.79 1.15
N GLU A 118 9.61 9.68 0.03
CA GLU A 118 10.39 8.49 -0.36
C GLU A 118 9.56 7.21 -0.56
N LEU A 119 8.23 7.33 -0.73
CA LEU A 119 7.33 6.21 -0.99
C LEU A 119 7.34 5.82 -2.48
N GLN A 120 7.29 4.52 -2.76
CA GLN A 120 6.91 4.00 -4.08
C GLN A 120 5.42 4.22 -4.29
N VAL A 121 4.96 4.34 -5.54
CA VAL A 121 3.58 4.79 -5.80
C VAL A 121 2.86 3.88 -6.76
N GLY A 122 1.75 3.31 -6.30
CA GLY A 122 0.79 2.58 -7.10
C GLY A 122 -0.48 3.39 -7.35
N LEU A 123 -1.21 3.02 -8.41
CA LEU A 123 -2.53 3.56 -8.73
C LEU A 123 -3.54 2.42 -8.87
N ALA A 124 -4.59 2.48 -8.06
CA ALA A 124 -5.71 1.55 -8.11
C ALA A 124 -6.93 2.18 -8.77
N PHE A 125 -7.79 1.34 -9.33
CA PHE A 125 -9.04 1.72 -9.99
C PHE A 125 -10.19 0.91 -9.41
N LYS A 126 -11.36 1.54 -9.33
CA LYS A 126 -12.59 0.81 -9.05
C LYS A 126 -13.00 -0.04 -10.26
N PRO A 127 -13.72 -1.15 -10.05
CA PRO A 127 -14.16 -2.02 -11.15
C PRO A 127 -15.00 -1.31 -12.20
N GLU A 128 -15.62 -0.18 -11.87
CA GLU A 128 -16.45 0.63 -12.77
C GLU A 128 -15.64 1.57 -13.66
N THR A 129 -14.35 1.76 -13.38
CA THR A 129 -13.48 2.64 -14.19
C THR A 129 -13.01 1.89 -15.43
N GLU A 130 -13.17 2.51 -16.59
CA GLU A 130 -12.83 1.91 -17.88
C GLU A 130 -11.30 1.72 -18.01
N PRO A 131 -10.83 0.56 -18.54
CA PRO A 131 -9.41 0.26 -18.67
C PRO A 131 -8.61 1.28 -19.49
N GLU A 132 -9.25 1.93 -20.46
CA GLU A 132 -8.64 2.96 -21.29
C GLU A 132 -8.23 4.19 -20.46
N GLN A 133 -9.04 4.58 -19.48
CA GLN A 133 -8.71 5.67 -18.53
C GLN A 133 -7.50 5.30 -17.67
N ALA A 134 -7.41 4.04 -17.25
CA ALA A 134 -6.26 3.54 -16.51
C ALA A 134 -4.97 3.64 -17.34
N ALA A 135 -5.02 3.22 -18.61
CA ALA A 135 -3.87 3.24 -19.51
C ALA A 135 -3.34 4.66 -19.75
N GLU A 136 -4.22 5.67 -19.88
CA GLU A 136 -3.84 7.07 -20.14
C GLU A 136 -3.03 7.70 -18.99
N VAL A 137 -3.22 7.25 -17.76
CA VAL A 137 -2.63 7.87 -16.56
C VAL A 137 -1.58 7.02 -15.87
N SER A 138 -1.27 5.82 -16.40
CA SER A 138 -0.42 4.82 -15.74
C SER A 138 1.07 5.17 -15.71
N GLU A 139 1.57 5.96 -16.68
CA GLU A 139 3.01 6.20 -16.86
C GLU A 139 3.79 6.64 -15.60
N PRO A 140 3.27 7.57 -14.76
CA PRO A 140 4.05 8.02 -13.60
C PRO A 140 4.03 7.08 -12.39
N PHE A 141 3.41 5.90 -12.51
CA PHE A 141 3.24 4.95 -11.39
C PHE A 141 4.18 3.75 -11.49
N ASP A 142 4.57 3.23 -10.34
CA ASP A 142 5.43 2.06 -10.23
C ASP A 142 4.61 0.76 -10.30
N LEU A 143 3.31 0.83 -9.95
CA LEU A 143 2.33 -0.24 -9.97
C LEU A 143 0.97 0.30 -10.44
N VAL A 144 0.22 -0.50 -11.22
CA VAL A 144 -1.16 -0.20 -11.66
C VAL A 144 -2.01 -1.46 -11.53
#